data_205f82cd18d65819fb2d632e433d1364
#
_entry.id   205f82cd18d65819fb2d632e433d1364
#
_cell.length_a   1.000
_cell.length_b   1.000
_cell.length_c   1.000
_cell.angle_alpha   90.00
_cell.angle_beta   90.00
_cell.angle_gamma   90.00
#
_symmetry.space_group_name_H-M   'P 1'
#
loop_
_entity.id
_entity.type
_entity.pdbx_description
1 polymer ?
#
loop_
_entity_poly.entity_id
_entity_poly.type
_entity_poly.pdbx_seq_one_letter_code
_entity_poly.pdbx_strand_id
1 'polypeptide(L)'
;MERSIGATDLRQRLTDVLQAVRERGETYIVETFGRPQAAIINLDEYQRIQHFRREREAFFEWLEVTAVRNAERNVGLSDEEVLAIIEQAREEVAAAGG
;
A
#
# COMPACT_ATOMS: atom_id res chain seq x y z
N MET A 1 10.59 5.01 13.67
CA MET A 1 10.17 6.36 14.11
C MET A 1 10.01 7.25 12.90
N GLU A 2 8.96 8.01 12.86
CA GLU A 2 8.67 8.89 11.74
C GLU A 2 9.10 10.32 12.05
N ARG A 3 9.78 10.96 11.10
CA ARG A 3 10.24 12.35 11.21
C ARG A 3 9.84 13.12 9.97
N SER A 4 9.62 14.42 10.12
CA SER A 4 9.36 15.33 9.00
C SER A 4 10.60 16.16 8.70
N ILE A 5 10.87 16.40 7.44
CA ILE A 5 11.98 17.23 6.98
C ILE A 5 11.56 18.07 5.77
N GLY A 6 11.96 19.32 5.72
CA GLY A 6 11.74 20.17 4.56
C GLY A 6 12.66 19.78 3.40
N ALA A 7 12.21 20.01 2.17
CA ALA A 7 12.98 19.66 0.97
C ALA A 7 14.36 20.36 0.92
N THR A 8 14.46 21.58 1.39
CA THR A 8 15.72 22.33 1.44
C THR A 8 16.69 21.70 2.45
N ASP A 9 16.20 21.37 3.64
CA ASP A 9 17.00 20.71 4.67
C ASP A 9 17.44 19.31 4.24
N LEU A 10 16.55 18.58 3.56
CA LEU A 10 16.88 17.27 3.01
C LEU A 10 18.06 17.35 2.04
N ARG A 11 18.07 18.35 1.16
CA ARG A 11 19.16 18.55 0.19
C ARG A 11 20.51 18.73 0.88
N GLN A 12 20.53 19.47 1.99
CA GLN A 12 21.75 19.73 2.75
C GLN A 12 22.17 18.55 3.64
N ARG A 13 21.23 17.73 4.07
CA ARG A 13 21.44 16.64 5.02
C ARG A 13 21.14 15.26 4.45
N LEU A 14 21.18 15.12 3.12
CA LEU A 14 20.77 13.89 2.45
C LEU A 14 21.55 12.67 2.94
N THR A 15 22.87 12.77 3.08
CA THR A 15 23.71 11.67 3.56
C THR A 15 23.32 11.23 4.96
N ASP A 16 23.07 12.17 5.86
CA ASP A 16 22.67 11.89 7.24
C ASP A 16 21.29 11.23 7.30
N VAL A 17 20.35 11.72 6.47
CA VAL A 17 19.01 11.15 6.37
C VAL A 17 19.05 9.72 5.85
N LEU A 18 19.79 9.47 4.78
CA LEU A 18 19.93 8.12 4.22
C LEU A 18 20.57 7.16 5.21
N GLN A 19 21.56 7.62 5.97
CA GLN A 19 22.19 6.81 7.02
C GLN A 19 21.19 6.46 8.12
N ALA A 20 20.39 7.42 8.60
CA ALA A 20 19.37 7.20 9.61
C ALA A 20 18.30 6.22 9.16
N VAL A 21 17.85 6.33 7.92
CA VAL A 21 16.88 5.42 7.32
C VAL A 21 17.46 4.01 7.22
N ARG A 22 18.68 3.88 6.72
CA ARG A 22 19.32 2.58 6.51
C ARG A 22 19.70 1.89 7.83
N GLU A 23 20.29 2.60 8.77
CA GLU A 23 20.86 2.01 10.00
C GLU A 23 19.87 1.96 11.16
N ARG A 24 19.03 2.98 11.32
CA ARG A 24 18.09 3.08 12.43
C ARG A 24 16.64 2.79 12.06
N GLY A 25 16.38 2.53 10.78
CA GLY A 25 15.02 2.25 10.32
C GLY A 25 14.06 3.44 10.44
N GLU A 26 14.59 4.67 10.49
CA GLU A 26 13.76 5.87 10.54
C GLU A 26 13.07 6.13 9.21
N THR A 27 11.85 6.64 9.26
CA THR A 27 11.10 7.11 8.10
C THR A 27 11.09 8.63 8.10
N TYR A 28 11.40 9.23 6.96
CA TYR A 28 11.33 10.68 6.80
C TYR A 28 10.22 11.06 5.84
N ILE A 29 9.33 11.94 6.30
CA ILE A 29 8.31 12.55 5.45
C ILE A 29 8.89 13.85 4.92
N VAL A 30 9.02 13.96 3.61
CA VAL A 30 9.55 15.15 2.94
C VAL A 30 8.41 16.12 2.68
N GLU A 31 8.57 17.34 3.17
CA GLU A 31 7.57 18.38 3.05
C GLU A 31 8.07 19.54 2.17
N THR A 32 7.16 20.12 1.43
CA THR A 32 7.38 21.36 0.68
C THR A 32 6.28 22.35 1.06
N PHE A 33 6.66 23.52 1.55
CA PHE A 33 5.72 24.52 2.07
C PHE A 33 4.76 23.97 3.12
N GLY A 34 5.29 23.15 4.03
CA GLY A 34 4.52 22.53 5.11
C GLY A 34 3.61 21.39 4.68
N ARG A 35 3.63 21.01 3.41
CA ARG A 35 2.78 19.92 2.89
C ARG A 35 3.61 18.66 2.62
N PRO A 36 3.19 17.50 3.13
CA PRO A 36 3.85 16.24 2.82
C PRO A 36 3.79 15.93 1.32
N GLN A 37 4.93 15.58 0.74
CA GLN A 37 5.05 15.27 -0.70
C GLN A 37 5.54 13.86 -0.96
N ALA A 38 6.42 13.35 -0.10
CA ALA A 38 7.08 12.07 -0.31
C ALA A 38 7.53 11.48 1.02
N ALA A 39 7.90 10.22 1.00
CA ALA A 39 8.48 9.55 2.15
C ALA A 39 9.77 8.83 1.74
N ILE A 40 10.75 8.87 2.63
CA ILE A 40 11.99 8.09 2.50
C ILE A 40 11.90 6.99 3.53
N ILE A 41 11.88 5.74 3.09
CA ILE A 41 11.76 4.56 3.95
C ILE A 41 12.90 3.59 3.70
N ASN A 42 13.16 2.73 4.67
CA ASN A 42 14.13 1.65 4.54
C ASN A 42 13.72 0.71 3.40
N LEU A 43 14.69 0.27 2.59
CA LEU A 43 14.40 -0.59 1.43
C LEU A 43 13.74 -1.89 1.82
N ASP A 44 14.14 -2.52 2.92
CA ASP A 44 13.51 -3.77 3.39
C ASP A 44 12.04 -3.57 3.73
N GLU A 45 11.71 -2.45 4.37
CA GLU A 45 10.33 -2.10 4.68
C GLU A 45 9.52 -1.83 3.42
N TYR A 46 10.09 -1.12 2.46
CA TYR A 46 9.46 -0.89 1.16
C TYR A 46 9.17 -2.20 0.44
N GLN A 47 10.13 -3.13 0.43
CA GLN A 47 9.95 -4.44 -0.19
C GLN A 47 8.85 -5.26 0.48
N ARG A 48 8.72 -5.20 1.81
CA ARG A 48 7.62 -5.85 2.55
C ARG A 48 6.26 -5.28 2.16
N ILE A 49 6.16 -3.96 2.04
CA ILE A 49 4.94 -3.30 1.59
C ILE A 49 4.56 -3.75 0.18
N GLN A 50 5.52 -3.80 -0.74
CA GLN A 50 5.28 -4.25 -2.11
C GLN A 50 4.87 -5.73 -2.18
N HIS A 51 5.52 -6.58 -1.40
CA HIS A 51 5.18 -7.99 -1.31
C HIS A 51 3.75 -8.18 -0.79
N PHE A 52 3.38 -7.49 0.28
CA PHE A 52 2.03 -7.52 0.83
C PHE A 52 0.98 -7.07 -0.18
N ARG A 53 1.26 -6.02 -0.94
CA ARG A 53 0.35 -5.54 -2.00
C ARG A 53 0.15 -6.59 -3.09
N ARG A 54 1.21 -7.25 -3.53
CA ARG A 54 1.14 -8.32 -4.55
C ARG A 54 0.34 -9.51 -4.06
N GLU A 55 0.55 -9.95 -2.84
CA GLU A 55 -0.23 -11.04 -2.25
C GLU A 55 -1.70 -10.70 -2.16
N ARG A 56 -2.02 -9.48 -1.75
CA ARG A 56 -3.39 -9.01 -1.65
C ARG A 56 -4.09 -8.96 -3.01
N GLU A 57 -3.43 -8.46 -4.03
CA GLU A 57 -3.94 -8.43 -5.39
C GLU A 57 -4.15 -9.84 -5.94
N ALA A 58 -3.20 -10.72 -5.76
CA ALA A 58 -3.31 -12.13 -6.16
C ALA A 58 -4.47 -12.84 -5.47
N PHE A 59 -4.68 -12.55 -4.19
CA PHE A 59 -5.80 -13.08 -3.42
C PHE A 59 -7.14 -12.60 -3.97
N PHE A 60 -7.28 -11.31 -4.29
CA PHE A 60 -8.50 -10.77 -4.88
C PHE A 60 -8.76 -11.28 -6.30
N GLU A 61 -7.72 -11.44 -7.11
CA GLU A 61 -7.85 -12.08 -8.41
C GLU A 61 -8.35 -13.52 -8.30
N TRP A 62 -7.80 -14.29 -7.34
CA TRP A 62 -8.25 -15.63 -7.07
C TRP A 62 -9.73 -15.66 -6.64
N LEU A 63 -10.15 -14.75 -5.75
CA LEU A 63 -11.54 -14.60 -5.33
C LEU A 63 -12.47 -14.30 -6.51
N GLU A 64 -12.08 -13.40 -7.39
CA GLU A 64 -12.83 -13.03 -8.58
C GLU A 64 -13.08 -14.24 -9.47
N VAL A 65 -12.03 -14.96 -9.83
CA VAL A 65 -12.12 -16.15 -10.68
C VAL A 65 -12.95 -17.25 -10.01
N THR A 66 -12.74 -17.50 -8.74
CA THR A 66 -13.46 -18.54 -7.99
C THR A 66 -14.94 -18.19 -7.82
N ALA A 67 -15.23 -16.94 -7.51
CA ALA A 67 -16.61 -16.47 -7.34
C ALA A 67 -17.41 -16.54 -8.64
N VAL A 68 -16.83 -16.16 -9.77
CA VAL A 68 -17.46 -16.25 -11.09
C VAL A 68 -17.74 -17.71 -11.43
N ARG A 69 -16.80 -18.63 -11.21
CA ARG A 69 -17.00 -20.06 -11.43
C ARG A 69 -18.12 -20.62 -10.57
N ASN A 70 -18.17 -20.24 -9.30
CA ASN A 70 -19.21 -20.69 -8.38
C ASN A 70 -20.59 -20.12 -8.73
N ALA A 71 -20.65 -18.87 -9.20
CA ALA A 71 -21.88 -18.23 -9.65
C ALA A 71 -22.47 -18.94 -10.87
N GLU A 72 -21.66 -19.42 -11.79
CA GLU A 72 -22.10 -20.23 -12.93
C GLU A 72 -22.72 -21.57 -12.52
N ARG A 73 -22.29 -22.13 -11.39
CA ARG A 73 -22.78 -23.41 -10.85
C ARG A 73 -23.97 -23.24 -9.91
N ASN A 74 -24.06 -22.12 -9.21
CA ASN A 74 -25.10 -21.83 -8.22
C ASN A 74 -26.12 -20.86 -8.80
N VAL A 75 -27.35 -21.31 -8.92
CA VAL A 75 -28.46 -20.49 -9.42
C VAL A 75 -28.90 -19.52 -8.32
N GLY A 76 -28.41 -18.30 -8.34
CA GLY A 76 -28.86 -17.32 -7.33
C GLY A 76 -28.12 -15.99 -7.32
N LEU A 77 -26.89 -15.94 -7.81
CA LEU A 77 -26.12 -14.69 -7.91
C LEU A 77 -25.68 -14.48 -9.35
N SER A 78 -25.93 -13.30 -9.88
CA SER A 78 -25.38 -12.90 -11.18
C SER A 78 -23.90 -12.58 -11.05
N ASP A 79 -23.16 -12.60 -12.17
CA ASP A 79 -21.76 -12.22 -12.21
C ASP A 79 -21.56 -10.80 -11.70
N GLU A 80 -22.48 -9.88 -12.03
CA GLU A 80 -22.44 -8.50 -11.55
C GLU A 80 -22.57 -8.41 -10.03
N GLU A 81 -23.45 -9.20 -9.42
CA GLU A 81 -23.64 -9.23 -7.97
C GLU A 81 -22.39 -9.76 -7.27
N VAL A 82 -21.75 -10.79 -7.81
CA VAL A 82 -20.52 -11.36 -7.27
C VAL A 82 -19.37 -10.36 -7.36
N LEU A 83 -19.22 -9.71 -8.52
CA LEU A 83 -18.18 -8.69 -8.73
C LEU A 83 -18.38 -7.49 -7.80
N ALA A 84 -19.63 -7.07 -7.58
CA ALA A 84 -19.94 -5.98 -6.66
C ALA A 84 -19.53 -6.32 -5.22
N ILE A 85 -19.74 -7.55 -4.78
CA ILE A 85 -19.31 -8.02 -3.45
C ILE A 85 -17.79 -7.98 -3.32
N ILE A 86 -17.07 -8.42 -4.36
CA ILE A 86 -15.60 -8.42 -4.38
C ILE A 86 -15.07 -7.00 -4.35
N GLU A 87 -15.61 -6.09 -5.13
CA GLU A 87 -15.22 -4.69 -5.15
C GLU A 87 -15.45 -4.02 -3.79
N GLN A 88 -16.57 -4.30 -3.14
CA GLN A 88 -16.85 -3.80 -1.80
C GLN A 88 -15.83 -4.32 -0.79
N ALA A 89 -15.45 -5.59 -0.87
CA ALA A 89 -14.43 -6.16 0.00
C ALA A 89 -13.06 -5.50 -0.22
N ARG A 90 -12.70 -5.18 -1.46
CA ARG A 90 -11.47 -4.45 -1.78
C ARG A 90 -11.46 -3.06 -1.17
N GLU A 91 -12.57 -2.34 -1.26
CA GLU A 91 -12.70 -1.00 -0.68
C GLU A 91 -12.57 -1.03 0.84
N GLU A 92 -13.20 -1.99 1.50
CA GLU A 92 -13.12 -2.16 2.95
C GLU A 92 -11.69 -2.47 3.41
N VAL A 93 -10.98 -3.34 2.69
CA VAL A 93 -9.59 -3.68 2.99
C VAL A 93 -8.67 -2.48 2.75
N ALA A 94 -8.88 -1.73 1.67
CA ALA A 94 -8.10 -0.53 1.38
C ALA A 94 -8.31 0.56 2.44
N ALA A 95 -9.55 0.75 2.90
CA ALA A 95 -9.86 1.70 3.96
C ALA A 95 -9.25 1.29 5.31
N ALA A 96 -9.24 0.00 5.63
CA ALA A 96 -8.64 -0.53 6.86
C ALA A 96 -7.11 -0.50 6.84
N GLY A 97 -6.51 -0.60 5.66
CA GLY A 97 -5.06 -0.60 5.48
C GLY A 97 -4.45 0.78 5.22
N GLY A 98 -5.29 1.81 5.16
CA GLY A 98 -4.88 3.19 4.82
C GLY A 98 -4.19 3.95 5.95
#